data_d8810e691183f6c74fd571e0b5964cff
#
_entry.id   d8810e691183f6c74fd571e0b5964cff
#
_cell.length_a   1.000
_cell.length_b   1.000
_cell.length_c   1.000
_cell.angle_alpha   90.00
_cell.angle_beta   90.00
_cell.angle_gamma   90.00
#
_symmetry.space_group_name_H-M   'P 1'
#
loop_
_entity.id
_entity.type
_entity.pdbx_description
1 polymer ?
#
loop_
_entity_poly.entity_id
_entity_poly.type
_entity_poly.pdbx_seq_one_letter_code
_entity_poly.pdbx_strand_id
1 'polypeptide(L)'
;MNHTLPVRLLAVFNLFSIVAMLGQVGRTAEPGFSIKREGNKIAVLVGEKPFAQYIANDPATNKSYLWPVFGPGGVAMTRDFPMKDIAGEVKDHYHHRGVWFGHEDIGGYDSWTERGTFDKGEKTSDANKERIAKLGKQVHRKFNEVSASQDKATIVSEIDYINPDGKKSVTEIQTLIFRLEGKLRLIDFNQDFIASEGDVTFGDKKDAGLCIRVPTPMSVDSKLGGRILNSEGLTDAAAWGQRAKWCDYSGPVANATHGVAILNHPSSFRYPTTWHVRTYGLFTANPFGTLDPKSPNGPHTLRTGETMKLRHRFVFHEGDAASAKIEEVYANYIKN
;
A
#
# COMPACT_ATOMS: atom_id res chain seq x y z
N MET A 1 87.12 -49.97 -36.36
CA MET A 1 87.22 -49.02 -35.24
C MET A 1 86.47 -47.75 -35.66
N ASN A 2 85.19 -47.70 -35.41
CA ASN A 2 84.46 -46.48 -35.72
C ASN A 2 83.47 -46.24 -34.53
N HIS A 3 83.75 -45.21 -33.81
CA HIS A 3 82.94 -44.74 -32.72
C HIS A 3 81.79 -43.82 -33.26
N THR A 4 80.60 -44.21 -33.10
CA THR A 4 79.44 -43.35 -33.36
C THR A 4 78.85 -42.90 -32.03
N LEU A 5 78.85 -41.55 -31.81
CA LEU A 5 78.17 -40.87 -30.68
C LEU A 5 76.68 -40.73 -30.94
N PRO A 6 75.84 -40.86 -29.94
CA PRO A 6 74.41 -40.65 -30.12
C PRO A 6 74.04 -39.16 -29.93
N VAL A 7 73.25 -38.65 -30.87
CA VAL A 7 72.58 -37.34 -30.85
C VAL A 7 71.49 -37.35 -29.82
N ARG A 8 71.50 -36.46 -28.81
CA ARG A 8 70.40 -36.20 -27.89
C ARG A 8 69.49 -35.20 -28.50
N LEU A 9 68.24 -35.59 -28.74
CA LEU A 9 67.10 -34.74 -29.12
C LEU A 9 66.58 -34.05 -27.89
N LEU A 10 66.68 -32.70 -27.81
CA LEU A 10 65.99 -31.87 -26.81
C LEU A 10 64.58 -31.63 -27.30
N ALA A 11 63.62 -32.16 -26.60
CA ALA A 11 62.19 -31.82 -26.78
C ALA A 11 61.85 -30.52 -25.98
N VAL A 12 61.56 -29.44 -26.70
CA VAL A 12 61.12 -28.19 -26.11
C VAL A 12 59.60 -28.31 -25.91
N PHE A 13 59.12 -28.43 -24.65
CA PHE A 13 57.69 -28.35 -24.29
C PHE A 13 57.29 -26.85 -24.24
N ASN A 14 56.53 -26.43 -25.23
CA ASN A 14 55.84 -25.15 -25.16
C ASN A 14 54.63 -25.28 -24.24
N LEU A 15 54.69 -24.68 -23.04
CA LEU A 15 53.56 -24.50 -22.15
C LEU A 15 52.66 -23.39 -22.70
N PHE A 16 51.59 -23.75 -23.34
CA PHE A 16 50.51 -22.79 -23.63
C PHE A 16 49.73 -22.47 -22.34
N SER A 17 49.99 -21.31 -21.78
CA SER A 17 49.18 -20.75 -20.68
C SER A 17 47.81 -20.33 -21.25
N ILE A 18 46.76 -21.13 -20.97
CA ILE A 18 45.37 -20.72 -21.21
C ILE A 18 45.01 -19.71 -20.13
N VAL A 19 45.02 -18.43 -20.46
CA VAL A 19 44.42 -17.38 -19.63
C VAL A 19 42.90 -17.51 -19.76
N ALA A 20 42.27 -18.13 -18.77
CA ALA A 20 40.80 -18.11 -18.65
C ALA A 20 40.34 -16.66 -18.38
N MET A 21 39.87 -15.96 -19.39
CA MET A 21 39.09 -14.74 -19.21
C MET A 21 37.79 -15.12 -18.52
N LEU A 22 37.77 -15.00 -17.20
CA LEU A 22 36.50 -14.93 -16.43
C LEU A 22 35.79 -13.64 -16.86
N GLY A 23 34.86 -13.79 -17.79
CA GLY A 23 33.94 -12.72 -18.14
C GLY A 23 33.22 -12.29 -16.86
N GLN A 24 33.46 -11.07 -16.41
CA GLN A 24 32.63 -10.42 -15.44
C GLN A 24 31.22 -10.36 -16.05
N VAL A 25 30.30 -11.19 -15.56
CA VAL A 25 28.86 -11.02 -15.80
C VAL A 25 28.52 -9.66 -15.20
N GLY A 26 28.48 -8.63 -16.02
CA GLY A 26 28.08 -7.30 -15.61
C GLY A 26 26.72 -7.42 -14.96
N ARG A 27 26.64 -7.15 -13.65
CA ARG A 27 25.36 -6.91 -12.98
C ARG A 27 24.72 -5.74 -13.73
N THR A 28 23.67 -6.01 -14.51
CA THR A 28 22.82 -4.95 -15.02
C THR A 28 22.33 -4.17 -13.83
N ALA A 29 22.60 -2.87 -13.77
CA ALA A 29 22.11 -2.02 -12.69
C ALA A 29 20.59 -2.15 -12.64
N GLU A 30 20.03 -2.33 -11.43
CA GLU A 30 18.58 -2.31 -11.22
C GLU A 30 18.02 -1.03 -11.84
N PRO A 31 16.88 -1.09 -12.53
CA PRO A 31 16.29 0.08 -13.15
C PRO A 31 15.85 1.09 -12.07
N GLY A 32 16.26 2.35 -12.22
CA GLY A 32 15.94 3.43 -11.30
C GLY A 32 14.47 3.83 -11.34
N PHE A 33 14.05 4.60 -10.34
CA PHE A 33 12.71 5.18 -10.30
C PHE A 33 12.62 6.40 -11.20
N SER A 34 11.43 6.61 -11.77
CA SER A 34 11.06 7.83 -12.49
C SER A 34 9.62 8.21 -12.19
N ILE A 35 9.28 9.46 -12.44
CA ILE A 35 7.95 10.02 -12.21
C ILE A 35 7.45 10.70 -13.49
N LYS A 36 6.19 10.41 -13.83
CA LYS A 36 5.44 11.15 -14.87
C LYS A 36 4.25 11.84 -14.22
N ARG A 37 4.08 13.13 -14.51
CA ARG A 37 2.97 13.93 -13.99
C ARG A 37 2.03 14.33 -15.11
N GLU A 38 0.74 14.08 -14.93
CA GLU A 38 -0.34 14.47 -15.83
C GLU A 38 -1.48 15.10 -15.01
N GLY A 39 -1.54 16.43 -14.97
CA GLY A 39 -2.53 17.15 -14.19
C GLY A 39 -2.45 16.78 -12.68
N ASN A 40 -3.53 16.18 -12.18
CA ASN A 40 -3.67 15.71 -10.80
C ASN A 40 -3.16 14.27 -10.56
N LYS A 41 -2.53 13.66 -11.57
CA LYS A 41 -2.03 12.28 -11.49
C LYS A 41 -0.51 12.27 -11.49
N ILE A 42 0.06 11.44 -10.61
CA ILE A 42 1.50 11.17 -10.54
C ILE A 42 1.73 9.68 -10.72
N ALA A 43 2.29 9.28 -11.83
CA ALA A 43 2.71 7.91 -12.09
C ALA A 43 4.15 7.70 -11.61
N VAL A 44 4.36 6.70 -10.76
CA VAL A 44 5.68 6.21 -10.33
C VAL A 44 6.02 4.98 -11.16
N LEU A 45 7.21 4.99 -11.76
CA LEU A 45 7.73 3.91 -12.60
C LEU A 45 9.06 3.40 -12.04
N VAL A 46 9.36 2.14 -12.38
CA VAL A 46 10.67 1.51 -12.19
C VAL A 46 11.18 1.14 -13.59
N GLY A 47 12.21 1.83 -14.05
CA GLY A 47 12.54 1.86 -15.47
C GLY A 47 11.35 2.41 -16.27
N GLU A 48 10.86 1.62 -17.22
CA GLU A 48 9.67 1.98 -18.02
C GLU A 48 8.36 1.35 -17.49
N LYS A 49 8.44 0.48 -16.45
CA LYS A 49 7.29 -0.27 -15.94
C LYS A 49 6.58 0.49 -14.84
N PRO A 50 5.24 0.56 -14.85
CA PRO A 50 4.49 1.22 -13.80
C PRO A 50 4.65 0.49 -12.46
N PHE A 51 4.73 1.28 -11.38
CA PHE A 51 4.63 0.80 -10.02
C PHE A 51 3.28 1.19 -9.40
N ALA A 52 2.96 2.48 -9.42
CA ALA A 52 1.68 2.97 -8.90
C ALA A 52 1.32 4.32 -9.54
N GLN A 53 0.04 4.69 -9.48
CA GLN A 53 -0.39 6.03 -9.81
C GLN A 53 -1.10 6.65 -8.61
N TYR A 54 -0.60 7.80 -8.14
CA TYR A 54 -1.27 8.64 -7.16
C TYR A 54 -2.25 9.58 -7.88
N ILE A 55 -3.48 9.65 -7.39
CA ILE A 55 -4.55 10.46 -7.95
C ILE A 55 -5.03 11.44 -6.88
N ALA A 56 -4.83 12.73 -7.14
CA ALA A 56 -5.26 13.83 -6.28
C ALA A 56 -6.51 14.49 -6.86
N ASN A 57 -7.46 14.90 -5.99
CA ASN A 57 -8.64 15.68 -6.39
C ASN A 57 -9.40 15.11 -7.61
N ASP A 58 -9.63 13.79 -7.63
CA ASP A 58 -10.49 13.18 -8.63
C ASP A 58 -11.93 13.64 -8.42
N PRO A 59 -12.60 14.27 -9.41
CA PRO A 59 -13.97 14.76 -9.27
C PRO A 59 -14.99 13.63 -9.02
N ALA A 60 -14.65 12.37 -9.31
CA ALA A 60 -15.51 11.22 -9.11
C ALA A 60 -15.52 10.72 -7.65
N THR A 61 -14.67 11.28 -6.78
CA THR A 61 -14.54 10.86 -5.37
C THR A 61 -14.29 12.04 -4.43
N ASN A 62 -14.33 11.77 -3.13
CA ASN A 62 -14.03 12.75 -2.08
C ASN A 62 -12.65 12.54 -1.42
N LYS A 63 -11.76 11.75 -2.02
CA LYS A 63 -10.47 11.39 -1.43
C LYS A 63 -9.35 11.25 -2.47
N SER A 64 -8.10 11.40 -2.02
CA SER A 64 -6.92 11.02 -2.80
C SER A 64 -6.64 9.53 -2.61
N TYR A 65 -6.07 8.86 -3.62
CA TYR A 65 -5.83 7.42 -3.58
C TYR A 65 -4.72 6.99 -4.55
N LEU A 66 -4.21 5.75 -4.36
CA LEU A 66 -3.32 5.09 -5.33
C LEU A 66 -4.12 4.07 -6.15
N TRP A 67 -4.11 4.21 -7.47
CA TRP A 67 -4.68 3.24 -8.39
C TRP A 67 -4.21 3.51 -9.84
N PRO A 68 -3.82 2.45 -10.61
CA PRO A 68 -3.54 1.10 -10.10
C PRO A 68 -2.24 1.03 -9.29
N VAL A 69 -2.08 -0.05 -8.51
CA VAL A 69 -0.83 -0.42 -7.85
C VAL A 69 -0.39 -1.78 -8.37
N PHE A 70 0.89 -1.89 -8.74
CA PHE A 70 1.44 -3.11 -9.31
C PHE A 70 2.45 -3.75 -8.38
N GLY A 71 2.31 -5.04 -8.16
CA GLY A 71 3.25 -5.89 -7.45
C GLY A 71 4.40 -6.40 -8.32
N PRO A 72 5.18 -7.35 -7.81
CA PRO A 72 6.21 -8.05 -8.57
C PRO A 72 5.67 -8.59 -9.90
N GLY A 73 6.53 -8.64 -10.93
CA GLY A 73 6.09 -9.04 -12.27
C GLY A 73 5.17 -8.07 -13.00
N GLY A 74 4.80 -6.92 -12.39
CA GLY A 74 3.86 -5.96 -12.98
C GLY A 74 2.39 -6.39 -12.85
N VAL A 75 2.07 -7.26 -11.90
CA VAL A 75 0.71 -7.73 -11.65
C VAL A 75 -0.08 -6.69 -10.88
N ALA A 76 -1.31 -6.38 -11.32
CA ALA A 76 -2.19 -5.43 -10.62
C ALA A 76 -2.64 -6.01 -9.28
N MET A 77 -2.40 -5.27 -8.20
CA MET A 77 -2.65 -5.68 -6.82
C MET A 77 -3.84 -4.99 -6.18
N THR A 78 -4.52 -4.14 -6.94
CA THR A 78 -5.73 -3.43 -6.50
C THR A 78 -6.90 -3.78 -7.39
N ARG A 79 -8.11 -3.87 -6.80
CA ARG A 79 -9.36 -4.00 -7.54
C ARG A 79 -9.54 -2.81 -8.49
N ASP A 80 -10.05 -3.06 -9.68
CA ASP A 80 -10.30 -2.02 -10.69
C ASP A 80 -11.61 -1.24 -10.44
N PHE A 81 -12.68 -1.91 -9.98
CA PHE A 81 -13.94 -1.21 -9.69
C PHE A 81 -13.81 -0.29 -8.45
N PRO A 82 -14.34 0.95 -8.47
CA PRO A 82 -15.17 1.57 -9.49
C PRO A 82 -14.42 2.39 -10.55
N MET A 83 -13.07 2.47 -10.52
CA MET A 83 -12.29 3.30 -11.43
C MET A 83 -12.35 2.78 -12.87
N LYS A 84 -12.48 1.45 -13.01
CA LYS A 84 -12.62 0.75 -14.27
C LYS A 84 -13.58 -0.43 -14.11
N ASP A 85 -14.39 -0.70 -15.13
CA ASP A 85 -15.28 -1.85 -15.15
C ASP A 85 -14.59 -3.04 -15.84
N ILE A 86 -14.33 -4.10 -15.07
CA ILE A 86 -13.72 -5.35 -15.54
C ILE A 86 -14.71 -6.49 -15.37
N ALA A 87 -14.89 -7.29 -16.42
CA ALA A 87 -15.74 -8.47 -16.38
C ALA A 87 -15.27 -9.47 -15.31
N GLY A 88 -16.20 -10.01 -14.54
CA GLY A 88 -15.93 -10.99 -13.46
C GLY A 88 -15.43 -10.37 -12.15
N GLU A 89 -15.22 -9.06 -12.08
CA GLU A 89 -14.87 -8.40 -10.82
C GLU A 89 -16.10 -8.09 -9.98
N VAL A 90 -15.99 -8.25 -8.64
CA VAL A 90 -17.09 -7.92 -7.71
C VAL A 90 -17.27 -6.41 -7.64
N LYS A 91 -18.50 -5.93 -7.93
CA LYS A 91 -18.85 -4.51 -8.00
C LYS A 91 -19.61 -4.02 -6.75
N ASP A 92 -19.11 -4.41 -5.59
CA ASP A 92 -19.59 -3.95 -4.29
C ASP A 92 -18.83 -2.70 -3.81
N HIS A 93 -19.28 -2.05 -2.74
CA HIS A 93 -18.55 -0.98 -2.04
C HIS A 93 -17.89 0.02 -2.99
N TYR A 94 -18.70 0.83 -3.65
CA TYR A 94 -18.29 1.83 -4.65
C TYR A 94 -17.14 2.75 -4.17
N HIS A 95 -17.06 2.99 -2.85
CA HIS A 95 -16.09 3.86 -2.21
C HIS A 95 -14.72 3.20 -1.92
N HIS A 96 -14.51 1.92 -2.28
CA HIS A 96 -13.22 1.25 -2.11
C HIS A 96 -12.33 1.47 -3.34
N ARG A 97 -11.39 2.44 -3.27
CA ARG A 97 -10.58 2.88 -4.42
C ARG A 97 -9.10 2.56 -4.24
N GLY A 98 -8.66 1.38 -4.73
CA GLY A 98 -7.23 1.01 -4.72
C GLY A 98 -6.63 1.02 -3.31
N VAL A 99 -5.71 1.96 -3.02
CA VAL A 99 -5.14 2.22 -1.69
C VAL A 99 -5.52 3.63 -1.26
N TRP A 100 -6.17 3.77 -0.10
CA TRP A 100 -6.67 5.06 0.40
C TRP A 100 -6.71 5.12 1.93
N PHE A 101 -6.80 6.31 2.47
CA PHE A 101 -7.22 6.54 3.85
C PHE A 101 -8.65 7.08 3.88
N GLY A 102 -9.45 6.65 4.86
CA GLY A 102 -10.78 7.16 5.11
C GLY A 102 -11.20 6.97 6.56
N HIS A 103 -12.24 7.71 6.99
CA HIS A 103 -12.80 7.61 8.33
C HIS A 103 -14.24 8.11 8.33
N GLU A 104 -15.17 7.35 8.90
CA GLU A 104 -16.61 7.71 8.93
C GLU A 104 -16.93 8.90 9.85
N ASP A 105 -15.99 9.33 10.69
CA ASP A 105 -16.25 10.38 11.68
C ASP A 105 -14.99 11.16 12.08
N ILE A 106 -14.63 12.16 11.28
CA ILE A 106 -13.61 13.15 11.65
C ILE A 106 -14.33 14.47 11.93
N GLY A 107 -14.46 14.84 13.22
CA GLY A 107 -15.20 16.03 13.61
C GLY A 107 -16.69 16.01 13.24
N GLY A 108 -17.29 14.83 13.20
CA GLY A 108 -18.71 14.62 12.86
C GLY A 108 -18.99 14.34 11.37
N TYR A 109 -17.96 14.23 10.53
CA TYR A 109 -18.10 14.09 9.07
C TYR A 109 -17.44 12.84 8.51
N ASP A 110 -18.06 12.25 7.50
CA ASP A 110 -17.67 11.01 6.85
C ASP A 110 -16.77 11.28 5.64
N SER A 111 -15.49 10.86 5.72
CA SER A 111 -14.54 10.83 4.61
C SER A 111 -14.24 9.40 4.10
N TRP A 112 -14.92 8.38 4.63
CA TRP A 112 -14.81 6.99 4.21
C TRP A 112 -15.68 6.70 2.99
N THR A 113 -16.99 6.99 3.11
CA THR A 113 -17.95 6.74 2.04
C THR A 113 -17.95 7.85 0.99
N GLU A 114 -18.63 7.63 -0.11
CA GLU A 114 -18.73 8.55 -1.23
C GLU A 114 -20.19 8.76 -1.63
N ARG A 115 -20.48 9.91 -2.28
CA ARG A 115 -21.83 10.21 -2.78
C ARG A 115 -22.39 9.06 -3.62
N GLY A 116 -21.61 8.47 -4.53
CA GLY A 116 -22.04 7.36 -5.39
C GLY A 116 -22.45 6.09 -4.65
N THR A 117 -22.07 5.94 -3.35
CA THR A 117 -22.54 4.86 -2.49
C THR A 117 -24.04 4.99 -2.18
N PHE A 118 -24.52 6.20 -1.99
CA PHE A 118 -25.87 6.51 -1.50
C PHE A 118 -26.79 7.09 -2.55
N ASP A 119 -26.25 7.86 -3.48
CA ASP A 119 -27.01 8.59 -4.50
C ASP A 119 -27.59 7.62 -5.53
N LYS A 120 -28.93 7.60 -5.64
CA LYS A 120 -29.71 6.81 -6.59
C LYS A 120 -30.60 7.71 -7.45
N GLY A 121 -30.20 8.99 -7.60
CA GLY A 121 -31.00 10.00 -8.27
C GLY A 121 -32.31 10.26 -7.53
N GLU A 122 -33.42 10.31 -8.25
CA GLU A 122 -34.77 10.54 -7.67
C GLU A 122 -35.19 9.46 -6.67
N LYS A 123 -34.60 8.27 -6.74
CA LYS A 123 -34.85 7.13 -5.84
C LYS A 123 -34.02 7.16 -4.55
N THR A 124 -33.26 8.21 -4.32
CA THR A 124 -32.42 8.35 -3.12
C THR A 124 -33.33 8.54 -1.90
N SER A 125 -33.29 7.61 -0.93
CA SER A 125 -34.04 7.68 0.30
C SER A 125 -33.61 8.85 1.17
N ASP A 126 -34.53 9.33 2.07
CA ASP A 126 -34.18 10.45 2.97
C ASP A 126 -33.01 10.10 3.90
N ALA A 127 -32.95 8.87 4.41
CA ALA A 127 -31.78 8.39 5.17
C ALA A 127 -30.48 8.48 4.38
N ASN A 128 -30.49 8.18 3.08
CA ASN A 128 -29.31 8.33 2.22
C ASN A 128 -28.99 9.81 1.94
N LYS A 129 -30.00 10.68 1.80
CA LYS A 129 -29.78 12.14 1.69
C LYS A 129 -29.11 12.71 2.93
N GLU A 130 -29.51 12.27 4.12
CA GLU A 130 -28.86 12.66 5.39
C GLU A 130 -27.39 12.18 5.44
N ARG A 131 -27.11 10.97 4.97
CA ARG A 131 -25.72 10.49 4.87
C ARG A 131 -24.89 11.30 3.88
N ILE A 132 -25.46 11.62 2.72
CA ILE A 132 -24.80 12.47 1.71
C ILE A 132 -24.49 13.86 2.30
N ALA A 133 -25.38 14.42 3.10
CA ALA A 133 -25.20 15.73 3.75
C ALA A 133 -24.06 15.75 4.78
N LYS A 134 -23.64 14.58 5.28
CA LYS A 134 -22.51 14.42 6.22
C LYS A 134 -21.19 14.05 5.54
N LEU A 135 -21.14 13.94 4.22
CA LEU A 135 -19.91 13.61 3.52
C LEU A 135 -18.94 14.78 3.53
N GLY A 136 -17.82 14.59 4.20
CA GLY A 136 -16.63 15.45 4.06
C GLY A 136 -15.80 15.05 2.84
N LYS A 137 -14.75 15.81 2.57
CA LYS A 137 -13.81 15.52 1.47
C LYS A 137 -12.38 15.82 1.86
N GLN A 138 -11.47 15.03 1.32
CA GLN A 138 -10.04 15.31 1.29
C GLN A 138 -9.76 16.20 0.07
N VAL A 139 -9.09 17.31 0.28
CA VAL A 139 -8.71 18.25 -0.78
C VAL A 139 -7.20 18.35 -0.80
N HIS A 140 -6.59 17.76 -1.81
CA HIS A 140 -5.17 17.93 -2.06
C HIS A 140 -4.88 19.41 -2.38
N ARG A 141 -3.98 20.03 -1.63
CA ARG A 141 -3.60 21.45 -1.77
C ARG A 141 -2.38 21.61 -2.65
N LYS A 142 -1.32 20.90 -2.32
CA LYS A 142 -0.05 20.99 -3.03
C LYS A 142 0.79 19.73 -2.80
N PHE A 143 1.76 19.57 -3.67
CA PHE A 143 2.87 18.65 -3.44
C PHE A 143 4.02 19.44 -2.79
N ASN A 144 4.44 19.02 -1.61
CA ASN A 144 5.63 19.56 -0.94
C ASN A 144 6.91 18.96 -1.53
N GLU A 145 6.83 17.69 -2.00
CA GLU A 145 7.91 17.00 -2.70
C GLU A 145 7.33 16.03 -3.75
N VAL A 146 7.96 15.99 -4.92
CA VAL A 146 7.77 14.93 -5.94
C VAL A 146 9.13 14.67 -6.54
N SER A 147 9.78 13.60 -6.13
CA SER A 147 11.17 13.29 -6.52
C SER A 147 11.35 11.81 -6.83
N ALA A 148 12.34 11.49 -7.67
CA ALA A 148 12.76 10.14 -7.97
C ALA A 148 14.28 10.07 -8.10
N SER A 149 14.84 8.95 -7.68
CA SER A 149 16.27 8.62 -7.77
C SER A 149 16.44 7.17 -8.23
N GLN A 150 17.68 6.68 -8.21
CA GLN A 150 17.97 5.27 -8.48
C GLN A 150 17.25 4.34 -7.48
N ASP A 151 17.16 4.73 -6.20
CA ASP A 151 16.77 3.83 -5.11
C ASP A 151 15.33 4.00 -4.64
N LYS A 152 14.70 5.15 -4.92
CA LYS A 152 13.35 5.47 -4.44
C LYS A 152 12.67 6.55 -5.27
N ALA A 153 11.33 6.57 -5.17
CA ALA A 153 10.53 7.75 -5.49
C ALA A 153 9.82 8.25 -4.23
N THR A 154 9.62 9.55 -4.11
CA THR A 154 8.96 10.20 -2.97
C THR A 154 7.87 11.14 -3.47
N ILE A 155 6.68 11.06 -2.85
CA ILE A 155 5.60 12.01 -3.03
C ILE A 155 5.19 12.50 -1.63
N VAL A 156 5.29 13.80 -1.38
CA VAL A 156 4.79 14.44 -0.15
C VAL A 156 3.67 15.38 -0.51
N SER A 157 2.48 15.09 -0.01
CA SER A 157 1.24 15.84 -0.28
C SER A 157 0.73 16.52 0.97
N GLU A 158 0.21 17.73 0.81
CA GLU A 158 -0.60 18.41 1.82
C GLU A 158 -2.07 18.31 1.44
N ILE A 159 -2.88 17.78 2.35
CA ILE A 159 -4.29 17.45 2.14
C ILE A 159 -5.11 18.05 3.28
N ASP A 160 -6.14 18.83 2.95
CA ASP A 160 -7.10 19.33 3.92
C ASP A 160 -8.35 18.47 3.96
N TYR A 161 -8.83 18.19 5.15
CA TYR A 161 -10.15 17.56 5.38
C TYR A 161 -11.18 18.66 5.53
N ILE A 162 -12.08 18.76 4.57
CA ILE A 162 -13.08 19.81 4.45
C ILE A 162 -14.47 19.22 4.73
N ASN A 163 -15.15 19.86 5.67
CA ASN A 163 -16.50 19.53 6.06
C ASN A 163 -17.53 19.97 5.00
N PRO A 164 -18.78 19.48 5.02
CA PRO A 164 -19.83 19.90 4.08
C PRO A 164 -20.13 21.39 4.11
N ASP A 165 -19.90 22.07 5.24
CA ASP A 165 -20.03 23.53 5.37
C ASP A 165 -18.84 24.33 4.82
N GLY A 166 -17.86 23.64 4.24
CA GLY A 166 -16.68 24.22 3.63
C GLY A 166 -15.52 24.52 4.61
N LYS A 167 -15.69 24.25 5.92
CA LYS A 167 -14.65 24.46 6.91
C LYS A 167 -13.64 23.32 6.91
N LYS A 168 -12.38 23.68 7.15
CA LYS A 168 -11.31 22.72 7.36
C LYS A 168 -11.35 22.19 8.79
N SER A 169 -11.14 20.90 8.99
CA SER A 169 -11.04 20.27 10.31
C SER A 169 -9.61 19.79 10.62
N VAL A 170 -8.92 19.22 9.65
CA VAL A 170 -7.59 18.61 9.81
C VAL A 170 -6.77 18.90 8.57
N THR A 171 -5.46 19.11 8.76
CA THR A 171 -4.45 19.02 7.67
C THR A 171 -3.69 17.71 7.81
N GLU A 172 -3.57 16.94 6.73
CA GLU A 172 -2.72 15.78 6.61
C GLU A 172 -1.48 16.10 5.80
N ILE A 173 -0.30 15.76 6.33
CA ILE A 173 0.92 15.64 5.53
C ILE A 173 1.12 14.15 5.24
N GLN A 174 0.89 13.77 3.98
CA GLN A 174 1.02 12.40 3.51
C GLN A 174 2.36 12.23 2.80
N THR A 175 3.18 11.30 3.27
CA THR A 175 4.46 10.95 2.65
C THR A 175 4.42 9.52 2.13
N LEU A 176 4.54 9.38 0.82
CA LEU A 176 4.64 8.10 0.13
C LEU A 176 6.07 7.90 -0.35
N ILE A 177 6.69 6.77 0.04
CA ILE A 177 8.04 6.43 -0.42
C ILE A 177 8.00 5.05 -1.07
N PHE A 178 8.33 5.00 -2.35
CA PHE A 178 8.35 3.79 -3.16
C PHE A 178 9.76 3.24 -3.24
N ARG A 179 9.94 1.95 -2.95
CA ARG A 179 11.23 1.26 -2.97
C ARG A 179 11.11 -0.15 -3.55
N LEU A 180 12.26 -0.70 -3.92
CA LEU A 180 12.44 -2.12 -4.23
C LEU A 180 13.38 -2.73 -3.18
N GLU A 181 13.07 -3.93 -2.70
CA GLU A 181 13.98 -4.77 -1.92
C GLU A 181 13.99 -6.18 -2.54
N GLY A 182 15.00 -6.47 -3.34
CA GLY A 182 15.01 -7.66 -4.16
C GLY A 182 13.79 -7.70 -5.09
N LYS A 183 12.94 -8.71 -4.93
CA LYS A 183 11.67 -8.81 -5.68
C LYS A 183 10.49 -8.06 -5.06
N LEU A 184 10.62 -7.60 -3.83
CA LEU A 184 9.54 -6.91 -3.13
C LEU A 184 9.35 -5.49 -3.67
N ARG A 185 8.10 -5.06 -3.77
CA ARG A 185 7.74 -3.67 -4.04
C ARG A 185 7.15 -3.06 -2.77
N LEU A 186 7.75 -1.99 -2.29
CA LEU A 186 7.43 -1.39 -1.00
C LEU A 186 6.85 0.01 -1.17
N ILE A 187 5.81 0.32 -0.40
CA ILE A 187 5.29 1.69 -0.26
C ILE A 187 5.24 2.03 1.23
N ASP A 188 6.13 2.91 1.69
CA ASP A 188 5.94 3.53 3.00
C ASP A 188 4.81 4.55 2.87
N PHE A 189 3.75 4.37 3.64
CA PHE A 189 2.59 5.24 3.67
C PHE A 189 2.52 5.90 5.06
N ASN A 190 3.08 7.10 5.15
CA ASN A 190 3.19 7.86 6.38
C ASN A 190 2.23 9.04 6.36
N GLN A 191 1.49 9.22 7.45
CA GLN A 191 0.49 10.27 7.59
C GLN A 191 0.71 11.01 8.90
N ASP A 192 0.73 12.34 8.84
CA ASP A 192 0.75 13.25 9.98
C ASP A 192 -0.54 14.06 9.93
N PHE A 193 -1.47 13.77 10.83
CA PHE A 193 -2.72 14.51 10.97
C PHE A 193 -2.53 15.63 11.99
N ILE A 194 -2.75 16.86 11.57
CA ILE A 194 -2.53 18.07 12.37
C ILE A 194 -3.86 18.76 12.63
N ALA A 195 -4.22 18.94 13.89
CA ALA A 195 -5.40 19.70 14.30
C ALA A 195 -5.12 21.21 14.13
N SER A 196 -5.17 21.70 12.88
CA SER A 196 -4.72 23.06 12.50
C SER A 196 -5.74 24.17 12.78
N GLU A 197 -7.04 23.81 12.93
CA GLU A 197 -8.13 24.79 13.05
C GLU A 197 -8.92 24.68 14.35
N GLY A 198 -8.46 23.89 15.30
CA GLY A 198 -9.15 23.62 16.55
C GLY A 198 -9.04 22.16 16.94
N ASP A 199 -9.60 21.82 18.10
CA ASP A 199 -9.70 20.42 18.53
C ASP A 199 -10.55 19.62 17.54
N VAL A 200 -10.10 18.40 17.19
CA VAL A 200 -10.83 17.53 16.29
C VAL A 200 -10.91 16.11 16.87
N THR A 201 -12.11 15.53 16.87
CA THR A 201 -12.33 14.17 17.36
C THR A 201 -12.42 13.20 16.19
N PHE A 202 -11.58 12.18 16.23
CA PHE A 202 -11.70 10.96 15.42
C PHE A 202 -12.61 9.99 16.18
N GLY A 203 -13.78 9.70 15.63
CA GLY A 203 -14.79 8.87 16.29
C GLY A 203 -14.39 7.40 16.38
N ASP A 204 -15.03 6.66 17.27
CA ASP A 204 -14.91 5.19 17.36
C ASP A 204 -15.69 4.54 16.22
N LYS A 205 -15.02 4.25 15.10
CA LYS A 205 -15.65 3.72 13.88
C LYS A 205 -14.90 2.51 13.33
N LYS A 206 -15.69 1.48 12.94
CA LYS A 206 -15.11 0.30 12.26
C LYS A 206 -14.61 0.64 10.85
N ASP A 207 -15.30 1.57 10.17
CA ASP A 207 -14.98 2.00 8.82
C ASP A 207 -14.05 3.22 8.89
N ALA A 208 -12.79 2.96 9.24
CA ALA A 208 -11.74 3.96 9.43
C ALA A 208 -10.35 3.34 9.25
N GLY A 209 -9.39 4.12 8.75
CA GLY A 209 -7.98 3.72 8.67
C GLY A 209 -7.40 3.71 7.26
N LEU A 210 -6.20 3.14 7.16
CA LEU A 210 -5.46 2.98 5.91
C LEU A 210 -5.82 1.65 5.24
N CYS A 211 -6.28 1.74 4.00
CA CYS A 211 -6.95 0.64 3.31
C CYS A 211 -6.30 0.26 1.99
N ILE A 212 -6.48 -1.00 1.62
CA ILE A 212 -6.39 -1.49 0.25
C ILE A 212 -7.61 -2.36 -0.07
N ARG A 213 -8.11 -2.27 -1.30
CA ARG A 213 -9.05 -3.25 -1.85
C ARG A 213 -8.30 -4.16 -2.81
N VAL A 214 -8.10 -5.42 -2.40
CA VAL A 214 -7.40 -6.42 -3.21
C VAL A 214 -8.24 -6.89 -4.40
N PRO A 215 -7.62 -7.42 -5.47
CA PRO A 215 -8.34 -7.99 -6.62
C PRO A 215 -9.31 -9.09 -6.20
N THR A 216 -10.44 -9.20 -6.89
CA THR A 216 -11.48 -10.20 -6.58
C THR A 216 -10.94 -11.64 -6.47
N PRO A 217 -10.08 -12.16 -7.37
CA PRO A 217 -9.58 -13.52 -7.24
C PRO A 217 -8.73 -13.78 -5.99
N MET A 218 -8.06 -12.73 -5.46
CA MET A 218 -7.26 -12.82 -4.23
C MET A 218 -8.14 -12.93 -2.97
N SER A 219 -9.42 -12.54 -3.03
CA SER A 219 -10.29 -12.56 -1.85
C SER A 219 -10.55 -13.98 -1.35
N VAL A 220 -10.67 -14.15 -0.03
CA VAL A 220 -11.04 -15.45 0.58
C VAL A 220 -12.40 -15.92 0.07
N ASP A 221 -13.35 -14.99 -0.08
CA ASP A 221 -14.73 -15.29 -0.52
C ASP A 221 -14.80 -15.75 -1.98
N SER A 222 -13.78 -15.48 -2.80
CA SER A 222 -13.69 -16.02 -4.16
C SER A 222 -13.61 -17.54 -4.20
N LYS A 223 -13.14 -18.17 -3.10
CA LYS A 223 -12.87 -19.61 -2.99
C LYS A 223 -11.78 -20.13 -3.95
N LEU A 224 -10.94 -19.25 -4.44
CA LEU A 224 -9.84 -19.57 -5.36
C LEU A 224 -8.50 -19.76 -4.65
N GLY A 225 -8.45 -19.75 -3.31
CA GLY A 225 -7.24 -19.93 -2.52
C GLY A 225 -6.74 -18.65 -1.85
N GLY A 226 -7.59 -17.60 -1.79
CA GLY A 226 -7.29 -16.40 -1.01
C GLY A 226 -7.16 -16.72 0.48
N ARG A 227 -6.23 -16.04 1.16
CA ARG A 227 -5.93 -16.24 2.58
C ARG A 227 -5.54 -14.92 3.24
N ILE A 228 -5.96 -14.75 4.49
CA ILE A 228 -5.49 -13.72 5.41
C ILE A 228 -4.64 -14.38 6.48
N LEU A 229 -3.54 -13.73 6.89
CA LEU A 229 -2.70 -14.15 8.02
C LEU A 229 -2.17 -12.90 8.74
N ASN A 230 -2.22 -12.88 10.07
CA ASN A 230 -1.59 -11.81 10.84
C ASN A 230 -0.39 -12.32 11.66
N SER A 231 0.36 -11.41 12.29
CA SER A 231 1.56 -11.72 13.09
C SER A 231 1.30 -12.60 14.31
N GLU A 232 0.03 -12.74 14.72
CA GLU A 232 -0.38 -13.57 15.85
C GLU A 232 -0.82 -14.98 15.40
N GLY A 233 -0.66 -15.29 14.10
CA GLY A 233 -1.03 -16.58 13.51
C GLY A 233 -2.52 -16.74 13.23
N LEU A 234 -3.32 -15.70 13.39
CA LEU A 234 -4.76 -15.75 13.11
C LEU A 234 -5.01 -15.63 11.60
N THR A 235 -5.96 -16.41 11.11
CA THR A 235 -6.26 -16.51 9.67
C THR A 235 -7.69 -16.09 9.34
N ASP A 236 -7.88 -15.57 8.13
CA ASP A 236 -9.16 -15.27 7.51
C ASP A 236 -10.08 -14.45 8.44
N ALA A 237 -11.30 -14.93 8.70
CA ALA A 237 -12.26 -14.22 9.54
C ALA A 237 -11.78 -14.03 11.00
N ALA A 238 -10.89 -14.88 11.50
CA ALA A 238 -10.35 -14.77 12.86
C ALA A 238 -9.36 -13.60 13.03
N ALA A 239 -8.77 -13.10 11.95
CA ALA A 239 -7.88 -11.93 11.98
C ALA A 239 -8.65 -10.61 12.13
N TRP A 240 -9.97 -10.60 11.84
CA TRP A 240 -10.78 -9.40 11.96
C TRP A 240 -10.87 -8.90 13.41
N GLY A 241 -10.67 -7.61 13.60
CA GLY A 241 -10.77 -6.95 14.90
C GLY A 241 -9.58 -7.19 15.82
N GLN A 242 -8.65 -8.07 15.47
CA GLN A 242 -7.52 -8.41 16.33
C GLN A 242 -6.36 -7.44 16.15
N ARG A 243 -5.57 -7.22 17.23
CA ARG A 243 -4.33 -6.45 17.18
C ARG A 243 -3.20 -7.31 16.68
N ALA A 244 -2.41 -6.77 15.77
CA ALA A 244 -1.22 -7.45 15.27
C ALA A 244 -0.23 -6.43 14.71
N LYS A 245 1.06 -6.79 14.70
CA LYS A 245 2.16 -5.95 14.18
C LYS A 245 2.09 -5.80 12.66
N TRP A 246 1.62 -6.83 12.00
CA TRP A 246 1.38 -6.86 10.56
C TRP A 246 0.22 -7.80 10.24
N CYS A 247 -0.36 -7.58 9.09
CA CYS A 247 -1.33 -8.50 8.50
C CYS A 247 -1.03 -8.63 7.01
N ASP A 248 -1.22 -9.83 6.47
CA ASP A 248 -1.01 -10.20 5.08
C ASP A 248 -2.31 -10.68 4.44
N TYR A 249 -2.49 -10.35 3.18
CA TYR A 249 -3.56 -10.86 2.33
C TYR A 249 -2.95 -11.41 1.05
N SER A 250 -3.01 -12.72 0.84
CA SER A 250 -2.43 -13.40 -0.34
C SER A 250 -3.45 -14.29 -1.04
N GLY A 251 -3.26 -14.52 -2.33
CA GLY A 251 -4.15 -15.33 -3.14
C GLY A 251 -3.80 -15.28 -4.62
N PRO A 252 -4.56 -15.98 -5.48
CA PRO A 252 -4.27 -16.05 -6.89
C PRO A 252 -4.57 -14.72 -7.61
N VAL A 253 -3.57 -14.23 -8.36
CA VAL A 253 -3.71 -13.12 -9.32
C VAL A 253 -2.83 -13.45 -10.52
N ALA A 254 -3.33 -13.27 -11.73
CA ALA A 254 -2.59 -13.54 -12.99
C ALA A 254 -1.93 -14.94 -13.02
N ASN A 255 -2.66 -15.97 -12.58
CA ASN A 255 -2.25 -17.38 -12.56
C ASN A 255 -1.09 -17.72 -11.59
N ALA A 256 -0.77 -16.87 -10.64
CA ALA A 256 0.19 -17.15 -9.57
C ALA A 256 -0.33 -16.61 -8.22
N THR A 257 0.24 -17.09 -7.13
CA THR A 257 -0.04 -16.51 -5.81
C THR A 257 0.77 -15.23 -5.64
N HIS A 258 0.07 -14.16 -5.30
CA HIS A 258 0.65 -12.87 -4.92
C HIS A 258 0.04 -12.43 -3.59
N GLY A 259 0.72 -11.53 -2.90
CA GLY A 259 0.22 -10.99 -1.64
C GLY A 259 0.57 -9.53 -1.41
N VAL A 260 -0.13 -8.96 -0.47
CA VAL A 260 0.16 -7.64 0.10
C VAL A 260 0.12 -7.73 1.61
N ALA A 261 1.24 -7.43 2.26
CA ALA A 261 1.25 -7.22 3.71
C ALA A 261 1.21 -5.72 4.02
N ILE A 262 0.49 -5.36 5.09
CA ILE A 262 0.59 -4.04 5.71
C ILE A 262 1.31 -4.20 7.03
N LEU A 263 2.44 -3.51 7.18
CA LEU A 263 3.25 -3.46 8.40
C LEU A 263 2.91 -2.20 9.17
N ASN A 264 2.67 -2.32 10.48
CA ASN A 264 2.42 -1.19 11.37
C ASN A 264 3.69 -0.91 12.19
N HIS A 265 4.22 0.31 12.12
CA HIS A 265 5.45 0.68 12.83
C HIS A 265 5.17 1.01 14.30
N PRO A 266 6.09 0.69 15.26
CA PRO A 266 5.91 0.99 16.69
C PRO A 266 5.67 2.46 17.03
N SER A 267 6.12 3.41 16.20
CA SER A 267 5.86 4.83 16.36
C SER A 267 4.47 5.29 15.87
N SER A 268 3.66 4.37 15.37
CA SER A 268 2.31 4.67 14.90
C SER A 268 1.35 4.81 16.07
N PHE A 269 0.39 5.74 15.94
CA PHE A 269 -0.68 5.89 16.91
C PHE A 269 -1.41 4.56 17.18
N ARG A 270 -1.57 4.21 18.46
CA ARG A 270 -2.20 2.98 18.95
C ARG A 270 -1.59 1.68 18.37
N TYR A 271 -0.26 1.64 18.32
CA TYR A 271 0.46 0.41 17.98
C TYR A 271 0.32 -0.66 19.06
N PRO A 272 0.20 -1.96 18.72
CA PRO A 272 -0.14 -2.46 17.38
C PRO A 272 -1.60 -2.16 17.04
N THR A 273 -1.83 -1.84 15.77
CA THR A 273 -3.17 -1.48 15.27
C THR A 273 -4.13 -2.66 15.32
N THR A 274 -5.44 -2.39 15.37
CA THR A 274 -6.48 -3.38 15.07
C THR A 274 -6.68 -3.49 13.55
N TRP A 275 -7.14 -4.66 13.08
CA TRP A 275 -7.29 -4.94 11.65
C TRP A 275 -8.75 -5.08 11.25
N HIS A 276 -9.26 -4.14 10.45
CA HIS A 276 -10.53 -4.31 9.76
C HIS A 276 -10.28 -4.99 8.41
N VAL A 277 -9.85 -6.26 8.47
CA VAL A 277 -9.58 -7.10 7.30
C VAL A 277 -10.76 -8.04 7.05
N ARG A 278 -11.27 -8.09 5.81
CA ARG A 278 -12.49 -8.80 5.46
C ARG A 278 -12.24 -9.84 4.38
N THR A 279 -12.89 -10.97 4.51
CA THR A 279 -12.80 -12.10 3.57
C THR A 279 -13.18 -11.73 2.13
N TYR A 280 -14.01 -10.71 1.94
CA TYR A 280 -14.39 -10.19 0.62
C TYR A 280 -13.36 -9.26 -0.04
N GLY A 281 -12.18 -9.03 0.59
CA GLY A 281 -11.06 -8.30 -0.01
C GLY A 281 -10.86 -6.85 0.44
N LEU A 282 -11.61 -6.33 1.43
CA LEU A 282 -11.23 -5.11 2.15
C LEU A 282 -10.13 -5.44 3.15
N PHE A 283 -9.06 -4.63 3.16
CA PHE A 283 -7.95 -4.82 4.05
C PHE A 283 -7.49 -3.47 4.63
N THR A 284 -7.74 -3.25 5.93
CA THR A 284 -7.58 -1.96 6.59
C THR A 284 -6.81 -2.09 7.90
N ALA A 285 -5.79 -1.23 8.07
CA ALA A 285 -5.17 -0.94 9.36
C ALA A 285 -6.01 0.13 10.06
N ASN A 286 -6.75 -0.25 11.12
CA ASN A 286 -7.71 0.62 11.80
C ASN A 286 -7.36 0.86 13.27
N PRO A 287 -6.65 1.94 13.63
CA PRO A 287 -6.37 2.28 15.02
C PRO A 287 -7.54 3.01 15.73
N PHE A 288 -8.67 3.23 15.07
CA PHE A 288 -9.76 4.08 15.57
C PHE A 288 -10.96 3.30 16.11
N GLY A 289 -11.35 2.22 15.44
CA GLY A 289 -12.58 1.49 15.79
C GLY A 289 -12.37 0.48 16.92
N THR A 290 -13.34 0.41 17.84
CA THR A 290 -13.47 -0.70 18.79
C THR A 290 -14.03 -1.91 18.05
N LEU A 291 -13.14 -2.71 17.44
CA LEU A 291 -13.50 -3.92 16.69
C LEU A 291 -13.61 -5.13 17.61
N ASP A 292 -12.74 -5.21 18.62
CA ASP A 292 -12.82 -6.19 19.71
C ASP A 292 -13.24 -5.47 21.00
N PRO A 293 -14.44 -5.80 21.57
CA PRO A 293 -14.87 -5.20 22.83
C PRO A 293 -13.92 -5.45 24.02
N LYS A 294 -13.07 -6.48 23.95
CA LYS A 294 -12.05 -6.76 24.98
C LYS A 294 -10.82 -5.86 24.86
N SER A 295 -10.65 -5.19 23.75
CA SER A 295 -9.52 -4.29 23.47
C SER A 295 -10.01 -3.03 22.77
N PRO A 296 -10.81 -2.19 23.46
CA PRO A 296 -11.44 -1.02 22.84
C PRO A 296 -10.41 0.03 22.46
N ASN A 297 -10.61 0.66 21.31
CA ASN A 297 -9.89 1.85 20.90
C ASN A 297 -10.54 3.13 21.47
N GLY A 298 -11.84 3.27 21.32
CA GLY A 298 -12.61 4.45 21.66
C GLY A 298 -12.29 5.66 20.74
N PRO A 299 -13.03 6.76 20.88
CA PRO A 299 -12.73 7.97 20.14
C PRO A 299 -11.40 8.58 20.59
N HIS A 300 -10.81 9.45 19.75
CA HIS A 300 -9.60 10.19 20.06
C HIS A 300 -9.75 11.66 19.67
N THR A 301 -9.58 12.57 20.64
CA THR A 301 -9.57 14.00 20.37
C THR A 301 -8.13 14.48 20.24
N LEU A 302 -7.76 14.93 19.05
CA LEU A 302 -6.51 15.61 18.75
C LEU A 302 -6.70 17.09 19.09
N ARG A 303 -5.89 17.61 20.02
CA ARG A 303 -5.97 19.00 20.45
C ARG A 303 -5.37 19.93 19.41
N THR A 304 -5.82 21.17 19.42
CA THR A 304 -5.30 22.23 18.55
C THR A 304 -3.76 22.25 18.57
N GLY A 305 -3.15 22.16 17.40
CA GLY A 305 -1.70 22.14 17.21
C GLY A 305 -1.02 20.78 17.41
N GLU A 306 -1.73 19.77 17.95
CA GLU A 306 -1.18 18.43 18.07
C GLU A 306 -1.12 17.71 16.72
N THR A 307 -0.22 16.72 16.66
CA THR A 307 -0.03 15.86 15.48
C THR A 307 -0.18 14.41 15.86
N MET A 308 -1.10 13.69 15.21
CA MET A 308 -1.25 12.25 15.28
C MET A 308 -0.52 11.62 14.09
N LYS A 309 0.32 10.60 14.36
CA LYS A 309 1.15 9.95 13.35
C LYS A 309 0.69 8.53 13.08
N LEU A 310 0.45 8.21 11.80
CA LEU A 310 0.27 6.85 11.32
C LEU A 310 1.46 6.47 10.44
N ARG A 311 2.05 5.31 10.72
CA ARG A 311 3.25 4.83 10.03
C ARG A 311 3.03 3.39 9.60
N HIS A 312 2.93 3.19 8.29
CA HIS A 312 2.68 1.88 7.70
C HIS A 312 3.59 1.64 6.49
N ARG A 313 3.83 0.37 6.18
CA ARG A 313 4.47 -0.07 4.94
C ARG A 313 3.60 -1.12 4.27
N PHE A 314 3.27 -0.90 3.01
CA PHE A 314 2.77 -1.96 2.13
C PHE A 314 3.96 -2.73 1.56
N VAL A 315 3.86 -4.05 1.58
CA VAL A 315 4.83 -4.98 0.99
C VAL A 315 4.08 -5.82 -0.04
N PHE A 316 4.30 -5.55 -1.31
CA PHE A 316 3.75 -6.37 -2.39
C PHE A 316 4.76 -7.45 -2.75
N HIS A 317 4.31 -8.72 -2.80
CA HIS A 317 5.19 -9.88 -2.93
C HIS A 317 4.59 -10.99 -3.81
N GLU A 318 5.46 -11.89 -4.28
CA GLU A 318 5.09 -13.20 -4.83
C GLU A 318 4.90 -14.20 -3.69
N GLY A 319 4.06 -15.21 -3.90
CA GLY A 319 3.76 -16.24 -2.90
C GLY A 319 2.93 -15.72 -1.72
N ASP A 320 3.01 -16.42 -0.61
CA ASP A 320 2.37 -16.09 0.68
C ASP A 320 3.32 -15.38 1.64
N ALA A 321 2.83 -15.00 2.83
CA ALA A 321 3.60 -14.31 3.85
C ALA A 321 4.88 -15.06 4.29
N ALA A 322 4.84 -16.39 4.31
CA ALA A 322 5.99 -17.22 4.71
C ALA A 322 7.06 -17.21 3.61
N SER A 323 6.67 -17.41 2.35
CA SER A 323 7.56 -17.38 1.18
C SER A 323 8.20 -16.00 1.00
N ALA A 324 7.44 -14.93 1.28
CA ALA A 324 7.91 -13.55 1.23
C ALA A 324 8.67 -13.11 2.49
N LYS A 325 8.75 -13.97 3.53
CA LYS A 325 9.46 -13.71 4.79
C LYS A 325 8.99 -12.42 5.47
N ILE A 326 7.68 -12.20 5.54
CA ILE A 326 7.10 -10.94 6.03
C ILE A 326 7.56 -10.60 7.45
N GLU A 327 7.79 -11.59 8.34
CA GLU A 327 8.34 -11.32 9.69
C GLU A 327 9.76 -10.74 9.64
N GLU A 328 10.63 -11.22 8.73
CA GLU A 328 11.98 -10.67 8.54
C GLU A 328 11.91 -9.23 7.96
N VAL A 329 11.02 -9.01 6.98
CA VAL A 329 10.77 -7.67 6.39
C VAL A 329 10.28 -6.70 7.47
N TYR A 330 9.36 -7.15 8.35
CA TYR A 330 8.89 -6.37 9.49
C TYR A 330 10.02 -6.04 10.45
N ALA A 331 10.84 -7.03 10.84
CA ALA A 331 11.97 -6.83 11.75
C ALA A 331 13.00 -5.82 11.21
N ASN A 332 13.15 -5.72 9.89
CA ASN A 332 14.00 -4.71 9.26
C ASN A 332 13.33 -3.34 9.18
N TYR A 333 12.02 -3.29 8.93
CA TYR A 333 11.26 -2.04 8.85
C TYR A 333 11.30 -1.24 10.15
N ILE A 334 11.21 -1.90 11.29
CA ILE A 334 11.17 -1.22 12.61
C ILE A 334 12.54 -0.73 13.13
N LYS A 335 13.65 -1.07 12.44
CA LYS A 335 14.99 -0.59 12.78
C LYS A 335 15.30 0.80 12.23
N ASN A 336 14.51 1.25 11.26
CA ASN A 336 14.67 2.51 10.53
C ASN A 336 13.57 3.50 10.94
#